data_1197a84de8cb3294ced9f1791379e32c
#
_entry.id   1197a84de8cb3294ced9f1791379e32c
#
_cell.length_a   1.000
_cell.length_b   1.000
_cell.length_c   1.000
_cell.angle_alpha   90.00
_cell.angle_beta   90.00
_cell.angle_gamma   90.00
#
_symmetry.space_group_name_H-M   'P 1'
#
loop_
_entity.id
_entity.type
_entity.pdbx_description
1 polymer ?
#
loop_
_entity_poly.entity_id
_entity_poly.type
_entity_poly.pdbx_seq_one_letter_code
_entity_poly.pdbx_strand_id
1 'polypeptide(L)'
;MENTSMTSLAPHFESILDTLSDGVFISDAEGTTLFVNKMYETLTGLRQGEIRGKNIRTLVQQGIFDKVVNPQIVETGKSATHVQQLANGKRLVLTGYPVFDDKGQLCLVVTFARHITV
;
A
#
# COMPACT_ATOMS: atom_id res chain seq x y z
N MET A 1 20.94 1.84 -28.29
CA MET A 1 20.68 2.97 -27.40
C MET A 1 20.06 2.49 -26.10
N GLU A 2 20.60 2.90 -25.02
CA GLU A 2 20.09 2.49 -23.73
C GLU A 2 18.75 3.16 -23.40
N ASN A 3 18.02 2.54 -22.53
CA ASN A 3 16.71 3.02 -22.11
C ASN A 3 16.84 4.08 -21.01
N THR A 4 17.18 5.30 -21.42
CA THR A 4 17.36 6.40 -20.48
C THR A 4 16.06 6.80 -19.79
N SER A 5 14.88 6.48 -20.38
CA SER A 5 13.58 6.78 -19.79
C SER A 5 13.38 6.08 -18.46
N MET A 6 13.65 4.78 -18.41
CA MET A 6 13.51 4.02 -17.17
C MET A 6 14.49 4.49 -16.11
N THR A 7 15.73 4.79 -16.52
CA THR A 7 16.74 5.29 -15.60
C THR A 7 16.34 6.63 -15.01
N SER A 8 15.66 7.49 -15.78
CA SER A 8 15.24 8.80 -15.28
C SER A 8 14.00 8.73 -14.38
N LEU A 9 13.19 7.68 -14.49
CA LEU A 9 12.00 7.51 -13.66
C LEU A 9 12.33 7.02 -12.25
N ALA A 10 13.30 6.10 -12.12
CA ALA A 10 13.58 5.45 -10.85
C ALA A 10 13.87 6.42 -9.71
N PRO A 11 14.69 7.47 -9.88
CA PRO A 11 14.95 8.43 -8.79
C PRO A 11 13.71 9.23 -8.38
N HIS A 12 12.68 9.26 -9.21
CA HIS A 12 11.47 10.04 -8.98
C HIS A 12 10.27 9.18 -8.59
N PHE A 13 10.47 7.89 -8.33
CA PHE A 13 9.39 6.95 -8.06
C PHE A 13 8.45 7.45 -6.96
N GLU A 14 9.01 7.83 -5.81
CA GLU A 14 8.20 8.28 -4.67
C GLU A 14 7.48 9.59 -4.99
N SER A 15 8.16 10.50 -5.67
CA SER A 15 7.54 11.78 -6.06
C SER A 15 6.39 11.57 -7.03
N ILE A 16 6.51 10.59 -7.94
CA ILE A 16 5.44 10.26 -8.87
C ILE A 16 4.22 9.76 -8.09
N LEU A 17 4.41 8.85 -7.14
CA LEU A 17 3.31 8.32 -6.34
C LEU A 17 2.66 9.41 -5.47
N ASP A 18 3.43 10.43 -5.08
CA ASP A 18 2.90 11.54 -4.29
C ASP A 18 2.00 12.48 -5.11
N THR A 19 1.97 12.34 -6.44
CA THR A 19 1.05 13.13 -7.27
C THR A 19 -0.35 12.53 -7.35
N LEU A 20 -0.53 11.28 -6.90
CA LEU A 20 -1.79 10.58 -7.03
C LEU A 20 -2.82 11.09 -6.03
N SER A 21 -4.10 11.09 -6.45
CA SER A 21 -5.22 11.46 -5.59
C SER A 21 -5.64 10.33 -4.65
N ASP A 22 -5.28 9.09 -4.96
CA ASP A 22 -5.51 7.97 -4.06
C ASP A 22 -4.32 7.79 -3.12
N GLY A 23 -4.58 7.28 -1.92
CA GLY A 23 -3.52 6.81 -1.06
C GLY A 23 -2.91 5.54 -1.63
N VAL A 24 -1.60 5.38 -1.48
CA VAL A 24 -0.88 4.20 -1.94
C VAL A 24 -0.12 3.60 -0.77
N PHE A 25 -0.29 2.30 -0.58
CA PHE A 25 0.39 1.51 0.44
C PHE A 25 1.03 0.32 -0.26
N ILE A 26 2.34 0.18 -0.15
CA ILE A 26 3.08 -0.92 -0.78
C ILE A 26 3.71 -1.78 0.31
N SER A 27 3.45 -3.08 0.24
CA SER A 27 4.07 -4.05 1.14
C SER A 27 4.72 -5.17 0.34
N ASP A 28 5.63 -5.90 0.99
CA ASP A 28 6.17 -7.11 0.39
C ASP A 28 5.23 -8.30 0.62
N ALA A 29 5.64 -9.48 0.16
CA ALA A 29 4.81 -10.69 0.28
C ALA A 29 4.60 -11.12 1.73
N GLU A 30 5.49 -10.75 2.64
CA GLU A 30 5.38 -11.07 4.07
C GLU A 30 4.54 -10.04 4.83
N GLY A 31 4.15 -8.97 4.17
CA GLY A 31 3.33 -7.92 4.79
C GLY A 31 4.13 -6.80 5.45
N THR A 32 5.42 -6.72 5.17
CA THR A 32 6.23 -5.59 5.66
C THR A 32 5.92 -4.35 4.84
N THR A 33 5.62 -3.25 5.50
CA THR A 33 5.34 -1.97 4.85
C THR A 33 6.61 -1.40 4.24
N LEU A 34 6.59 -1.16 2.93
CA LEU A 34 7.74 -0.63 2.20
C LEU A 34 7.60 0.86 1.92
N PHE A 35 6.39 1.32 1.61
CA PHE A 35 6.17 2.70 1.20
C PHE A 35 4.71 3.08 1.35
N VAL A 36 4.47 4.34 1.74
CA VAL A 36 3.16 4.98 1.62
C VAL A 36 3.37 6.38 1.04
N ASN A 37 2.40 6.83 0.23
CA ASN A 37 2.50 8.16 -0.36
C ASN A 37 1.88 9.24 0.56
N LYS A 38 2.00 10.49 0.15
CA LYS A 38 1.49 11.62 0.94
C LYS A 38 -0.01 11.57 1.12
N MET A 39 -0.75 11.16 0.08
CA MET A 39 -2.21 11.06 0.19
C MET A 39 -2.60 10.00 1.23
N TYR A 40 -1.88 8.88 1.29
CA TYR A 40 -2.14 7.87 2.31
C TYR A 40 -1.95 8.46 3.71
N GLU A 41 -0.88 9.24 3.92
CA GLU A 41 -0.64 9.91 5.19
C GLU A 41 -1.79 10.87 5.54
N THR A 42 -2.25 11.63 4.55
CA THR A 42 -3.37 12.56 4.73
C THR A 42 -4.65 11.85 5.12
N LEU A 43 -4.96 10.73 4.43
CA LEU A 43 -6.19 9.98 4.69
C LEU A 43 -6.17 9.30 6.05
N THR A 44 -5.04 8.79 6.47
CA THR A 44 -4.94 7.95 7.67
C THR A 44 -4.44 8.69 8.89
N GLY A 45 -3.75 9.81 8.71
CA GLY A 45 -3.05 10.47 9.80
C GLY A 45 -1.76 9.77 10.21
N LEU A 46 -1.41 8.69 9.53
CA LEU A 46 -0.20 7.92 9.85
C LEU A 46 0.95 8.43 9.00
N ARG A 47 2.10 8.63 9.64
CA ARG A 47 3.28 9.08 8.95
C ARG A 47 4.09 7.89 8.45
N GLN A 48 4.70 8.02 7.27
CA GLN A 48 5.52 6.97 6.70
C GLN A 48 6.60 6.49 7.68
N GLY A 49 7.23 7.40 8.41
CA GLY A 49 8.23 7.04 9.39
C GLY A 49 7.72 6.18 10.54
N GLU A 50 6.41 6.21 10.80
CA GLU A 50 5.82 5.42 11.88
C GLU A 50 5.48 3.99 11.45
N ILE A 51 5.19 3.77 10.16
CA ILE A 51 4.69 2.47 9.69
C ILE A 51 5.64 1.76 8.73
N ARG A 52 6.54 2.48 8.06
CA ARG A 52 7.50 1.88 7.14
C ARG A 52 8.40 0.91 7.90
N GLY A 53 8.56 -0.28 7.35
CA GLY A 53 9.33 -1.35 7.98
C GLY A 53 8.53 -2.20 8.95
N LYS A 54 7.31 -1.79 9.31
CA LYS A 54 6.48 -2.57 10.23
C LYS A 54 5.59 -3.54 9.46
N ASN A 55 5.38 -4.71 10.05
CA ASN A 55 4.49 -5.71 9.48
C ASN A 55 3.04 -5.32 9.72
N ILE A 56 2.19 -5.54 8.72
CA ILE A 56 0.76 -5.21 8.81
C ILE A 56 0.07 -5.94 9.95
N ARG A 57 0.51 -7.15 10.32
CA ARG A 57 -0.05 -7.88 11.46
C ARG A 57 0.17 -7.12 12.76
N THR A 58 1.35 -6.54 12.91
CA THR A 58 1.66 -5.71 14.08
C THR A 58 0.76 -4.49 14.12
N LEU A 59 0.52 -3.86 12.96
CA LEU A 59 -0.35 -2.69 12.88
C LEU A 59 -1.80 -3.04 13.24
N VAL A 60 -2.26 -4.23 12.85
CA VAL A 60 -3.60 -4.71 13.25
C VAL A 60 -3.63 -4.99 14.76
N GLN A 61 -2.62 -5.65 15.29
CA GLN A 61 -2.56 -5.97 16.72
C GLN A 61 -2.53 -4.72 17.60
N GLN A 62 -1.91 -3.65 17.11
CA GLN A 62 -1.83 -2.37 17.81
C GLN A 62 -3.11 -1.54 17.66
N GLY A 63 -4.10 -2.03 16.91
CA GLY A 63 -5.35 -1.31 16.71
C GLY A 63 -5.28 -0.18 15.71
N ILE A 64 -4.18 -0.08 14.95
CA ILE A 64 -4.01 0.95 13.93
C ILE A 64 -4.90 0.64 12.72
N PHE A 65 -4.98 -0.65 12.34
CA PHE A 65 -5.88 -1.14 11.31
C PHE A 65 -6.83 -2.18 11.88
N ASP A 66 -8.08 -2.23 11.39
CA ASP A 66 -9.02 -3.31 11.73
C ASP A 66 -8.86 -4.50 10.79
N LYS A 67 -8.63 -4.24 9.51
CA LYS A 67 -8.46 -5.25 8.47
C LYS A 67 -7.42 -4.79 7.47
N VAL A 68 -6.81 -5.77 6.80
CA VAL A 68 -5.85 -5.50 5.72
C VAL A 68 -6.11 -6.48 4.59
N VAL A 69 -5.82 -6.07 3.35
CA VAL A 69 -6.05 -6.90 2.16
C VAL A 69 -4.85 -7.79 1.82
N ASN A 70 -3.66 -7.44 2.32
CA ASN A 70 -2.42 -8.11 1.93
C ASN A 70 -2.45 -9.64 2.10
N PRO A 71 -2.88 -10.21 3.25
CA PRO A 71 -2.85 -11.66 3.42
C PRO A 71 -3.71 -12.40 2.39
N GLN A 72 -4.88 -11.86 2.06
CA GLN A 72 -5.76 -12.48 1.07
C GLN A 72 -5.14 -12.46 -0.31
N ILE A 73 -4.51 -11.35 -0.69
CA ILE A 73 -3.87 -11.21 -1.99
C ILE A 73 -2.68 -12.14 -2.12
N VAL A 74 -1.87 -12.26 -1.07
CA VAL A 74 -0.73 -13.17 -1.06
C VAL A 74 -1.21 -14.61 -1.21
N GLU A 75 -2.28 -14.97 -0.51
CA GLU A 75 -2.81 -16.33 -0.54
C GLU A 75 -3.41 -16.68 -1.89
N THR A 76 -4.19 -15.77 -2.48
CA THR A 76 -4.94 -16.05 -3.71
C THR A 76 -4.22 -15.66 -4.98
N GLY A 77 -3.27 -14.73 -4.92
CA GLY A 77 -2.63 -14.17 -6.11
C GLY A 77 -3.56 -13.30 -6.94
N LYS A 78 -4.67 -12.86 -6.36
CA LYS A 78 -5.70 -12.07 -7.06
C LYS A 78 -5.93 -10.76 -6.32
N SER A 79 -6.41 -9.75 -7.04
CA SER A 79 -6.81 -8.48 -6.42
C SER A 79 -7.98 -8.70 -5.47
N ALA A 80 -8.08 -7.82 -4.48
CA ALA A 80 -9.15 -7.86 -3.49
C ALA A 80 -9.50 -6.46 -3.04
N THR A 81 -10.76 -6.27 -2.65
CA THR A 81 -11.26 -4.98 -2.17
C THR A 81 -11.90 -5.18 -0.80
N HIS A 82 -11.56 -4.31 0.13
CA HIS A 82 -12.13 -4.31 1.48
C HIS A 82 -12.41 -2.89 1.94
N VAL A 83 -13.32 -2.77 2.91
CA VAL A 83 -13.51 -1.53 3.64
C VAL A 83 -12.73 -1.64 4.94
N GLN A 84 -11.85 -0.67 5.18
CA GLN A 84 -11.02 -0.60 6.37
C GLN A 84 -11.50 0.55 7.26
N GLN A 85 -11.63 0.27 8.54
CA GLN A 85 -11.89 1.31 9.52
C GLN A 85 -10.58 1.65 10.23
N LEU A 86 -10.30 2.95 10.35
CA LEU A 86 -9.10 3.44 11.00
C LEU A 86 -9.40 3.83 12.45
N ALA A 87 -8.33 3.90 13.25
CA ALA A 87 -8.45 4.33 14.64
C ALA A 87 -9.03 5.75 14.78
N ASN A 88 -8.85 6.59 13.74
CA ASN A 88 -9.38 7.97 13.73
C ASN A 88 -10.86 8.03 13.33
N GLY A 89 -11.51 6.88 13.13
CA GLY A 89 -12.92 6.81 12.77
C GLY A 89 -13.21 6.88 11.27
N LYS A 90 -12.23 7.17 10.45
CA LYS A 90 -12.40 7.23 9.00
C LYS A 90 -12.54 5.84 8.43
N ARG A 91 -13.28 5.73 7.34
CA ARG A 91 -13.47 4.47 6.60
C ARG A 91 -12.91 4.64 5.20
N LEU A 92 -12.12 3.67 4.77
CA LEU A 92 -11.47 3.69 3.46
C LEU A 92 -11.87 2.46 2.68
N VAL A 93 -12.03 2.63 1.36
CA VAL A 93 -12.08 1.49 0.44
C VAL A 93 -10.65 1.19 0.04
N LEU A 94 -10.22 -0.03 0.27
CA LEU A 94 -8.91 -0.52 -0.10
C LEU A 94 -9.04 -1.49 -1.26
N THR A 95 -8.29 -1.26 -2.32
CA THR A 95 -8.18 -2.23 -3.42
C THR A 95 -6.71 -2.57 -3.58
N GLY A 96 -6.38 -3.82 -3.37
CA GLY A 96 -5.00 -4.29 -3.46
C GLY A 96 -4.79 -5.13 -4.69
N TYR A 97 -3.57 -5.05 -5.24
CA TYR A 97 -3.17 -5.77 -6.44
C TYR A 97 -1.86 -6.49 -6.19
N PRO A 98 -1.74 -7.75 -6.62
CA PRO A 98 -0.47 -8.45 -6.54
C PRO A 98 0.47 -7.98 -7.64
N VAL A 99 1.76 -7.94 -7.31
CA VAL A 99 2.82 -7.69 -8.29
C VAL A 99 3.73 -8.92 -8.28
N PHE A 100 3.98 -9.46 -9.46
CA PHE A 100 4.78 -10.68 -9.64
C PHE A 100 6.14 -10.33 -10.24
N ASP A 101 7.15 -11.09 -9.85
CA ASP A 101 8.48 -10.95 -10.41
C ASP A 101 8.60 -11.71 -11.74
N ASP A 102 9.79 -11.71 -12.34
CA ASP A 102 10.06 -12.36 -13.63
C ASP A 102 9.78 -13.86 -13.60
N LYS A 103 9.83 -14.47 -12.42
CA LYS A 103 9.63 -15.90 -12.24
C LYS A 103 8.19 -16.25 -11.91
N GLY A 104 7.31 -15.26 -11.92
CA GLY A 104 5.90 -15.45 -11.60
C GLY A 104 5.60 -15.58 -10.13
N GLN A 105 6.55 -15.21 -9.26
CA GLN A 105 6.34 -15.23 -7.81
C GLN A 105 5.85 -13.87 -7.35
N LEU A 106 4.85 -13.87 -6.46
CA LEU A 106 4.33 -12.63 -5.89
C LEU A 106 5.42 -12.00 -5.01
N CYS A 107 5.77 -10.75 -5.31
CA CYS A 107 6.83 -10.05 -4.59
C CYS A 107 6.32 -8.82 -3.85
N LEU A 108 5.28 -8.16 -4.35
CA LEU A 108 4.74 -6.97 -3.73
C LEU A 108 3.22 -7.00 -3.77
N VAL A 109 2.61 -6.24 -2.86
CA VAL A 109 1.19 -5.91 -2.92
C VAL A 109 1.07 -4.40 -2.91
N VAL A 110 0.39 -3.85 -3.92
CA VAL A 110 0.12 -2.42 -4.01
C VAL A 110 -1.34 -2.20 -3.69
N THR A 111 -1.61 -1.41 -2.66
CA THR A 111 -2.97 -1.14 -2.21
C THR A 111 -3.29 0.34 -2.40
N PHE A 112 -4.41 0.60 -3.05
CA PHE A 112 -4.93 1.95 -3.22
C PHE A 112 -6.02 2.17 -2.17
N ALA A 113 -5.97 3.34 -1.52
CA ALA A 113 -6.90 3.70 -0.47
C ALA A 113 -7.67 4.94 -0.90
N ARG A 114 -8.99 4.87 -0.73
CA ARG A 114 -9.89 5.97 -1.08
C ARG A 114 -10.85 6.19 0.07
N HIS A 115 -11.04 7.45 0.46
CA HIS A 115 -11.97 7.79 1.53
C HIS A 115 -13.41 7.56 1.07
N ILE A 116 -14.22 6.91 1.94
CA ILE A 116 -15.64 6.77 1.67
C ILE A 116 -16.32 8.08 2.06
N THR A 117 -16.94 8.71 1.08
CA THR A 117 -17.76 9.90 1.30
C THR A 117 -19.22 9.46 1.26
N VAL A 118 -19.93 9.74 2.29
CA VAL A 118 -21.38 9.40 2.37
C VAL A 118 -22.20 10.62 2.00
#